data_15bb21a07fef5d8d7eac9e6090a57932
#
_entry.id   15bb21a07fef5d8d7eac9e6090a57932
#
_cell.length_a   1.000
_cell.length_b   1.000
_cell.length_c   1.000
_cell.angle_alpha   90.00
_cell.angle_beta   90.00
_cell.angle_gamma   90.00
#
_symmetry.space_group_name_H-M   'P 1'
#
loop_
_entity.id
_entity.type
_entity.pdbx_description
1 polymer ?
#
loop_
_entity_poly.entity_id
_entity_poly.type
_entity_poly.pdbx_seq_one_letter_code
_entity_poly.pdbx_strand_id
1 'polypeptide(L)'
;MTRIRHILFSFLLLSSIGYSVDKTGTMAAKFLSTNIGSKAVGMGGAFTALANDGSAMYWNPAGIGFNRLRNVYVNHSDWIADIAFDYFSLSI
;
A
#
# COMPACT_ATOMS: atom_id res chain seq x y z
N MET A 1 41.66 -25.26 -26.33
CA MET A 1 40.72 -24.15 -26.83
C MET A 1 39.30 -24.33 -26.33
N THR A 2 38.76 -25.52 -26.24
CA THR A 2 37.38 -25.76 -25.71
C THR A 2 37.22 -25.33 -24.24
N ARG A 3 38.18 -25.59 -23.38
CA ARG A 3 38.14 -25.23 -21.94
C ARG A 3 38.10 -23.70 -21.72
N ILE A 4 38.85 -22.95 -22.53
CA ILE A 4 38.87 -21.47 -22.45
C ILE A 4 37.50 -20.92 -22.89
N ARG A 5 36.87 -21.52 -23.86
CA ARG A 5 35.54 -21.15 -24.35
C ARG A 5 34.46 -21.34 -23.26
N HIS A 6 34.54 -22.38 -22.49
CA HIS A 6 33.63 -22.66 -21.38
C HIS A 6 33.86 -21.69 -20.20
N ILE A 7 35.10 -21.35 -19.92
CA ILE A 7 35.46 -20.37 -18.89
C ILE A 7 34.94 -18.97 -19.26
N LEU A 8 35.13 -18.56 -20.49
CA LEU A 8 34.60 -17.29 -21.00
C LEU A 8 33.07 -17.23 -20.98
N PHE A 9 32.43 -18.36 -21.34
CA PHE A 9 30.97 -18.45 -21.30
C PHE A 9 30.41 -18.43 -19.87
N SER A 10 31.08 -19.10 -18.93
CA SER A 10 30.73 -19.03 -17.52
C SER A 10 30.92 -17.64 -16.93
N PHE A 11 31.97 -16.93 -17.33
CA PHE A 11 32.23 -15.57 -16.88
C PHE A 11 31.18 -14.58 -17.43
N LEU A 12 30.73 -14.79 -18.65
CA LEU A 12 29.66 -13.99 -19.27
C LEU A 12 28.31 -14.20 -18.58
N LEU A 13 28.02 -15.42 -18.12
CA LEU A 13 26.82 -15.76 -17.37
C LEU A 13 26.82 -15.15 -15.95
N LEU A 14 27.98 -15.02 -15.32
CA LEU A 14 28.08 -14.39 -13.99
C LEU A 14 27.92 -12.87 -14.03
N SER A 15 28.16 -12.24 -15.17
CA SER A 15 28.02 -10.78 -15.32
C SER A 15 26.57 -10.30 -15.50
N SER A 16 25.63 -11.23 -15.65
CA SER A 16 24.19 -10.92 -15.66
C SER A 16 23.55 -10.85 -14.26
N ILE A 17 24.31 -10.46 -13.25
CA ILE A 17 23.73 -10.06 -11.97
C ILE A 17 22.97 -8.76 -12.23
N GLY A 18 21.70 -8.90 -12.55
CA GLY A 18 20.82 -7.78 -12.79
C GLY A 18 20.81 -6.88 -11.57
N TYR A 19 21.19 -5.64 -11.73
CA TYR A 19 20.93 -4.63 -10.73
C TYR A 19 19.42 -4.51 -10.60
N SER A 20 18.88 -5.03 -9.49
CA SER A 20 17.51 -4.75 -9.13
C SER A 20 17.42 -3.24 -8.85
N VAL A 21 16.72 -2.52 -9.70
CA VAL A 21 16.40 -1.12 -9.43
C VAL A 21 15.50 -1.11 -8.21
N ASP A 22 15.97 -0.57 -7.12
CA ASP A 22 15.15 -0.31 -5.94
C ASP A 22 14.10 0.72 -6.33
N LYS A 23 12.87 0.26 -6.45
CA LYS A 23 11.72 1.11 -6.77
C LYS A 23 11.12 1.78 -5.53
N THR A 24 11.82 1.78 -4.42
CA THR A 24 11.40 2.43 -3.19
C THR A 24 11.20 3.92 -3.45
N GLY A 25 9.98 4.39 -3.24
CA GLY A 25 9.62 5.81 -3.43
C GLY A 25 9.44 6.27 -4.89
N THR A 26 9.52 5.37 -5.89
CA THR A 26 9.35 5.73 -7.30
C THR A 26 7.89 5.94 -7.72
N MET A 27 6.93 5.51 -6.91
CA MET A 27 5.50 5.68 -7.16
C MET A 27 4.97 6.88 -6.40
N ALA A 28 4.59 7.92 -7.12
CA ALA A 28 3.85 9.04 -6.54
C ALA A 28 2.52 8.53 -5.95
N ALA A 29 2.11 9.11 -4.81
CA ALA A 29 0.84 8.79 -4.16
C ALA A 29 0.64 7.30 -3.78
N LYS A 30 1.72 6.57 -3.50
CA LYS A 30 1.66 5.17 -3.00
C LYS A 30 0.80 5.05 -1.74
N PHE A 31 0.74 6.10 -0.93
CA PHE A 31 -0.11 6.16 0.27
C PHE A 31 -1.60 5.90 -0.02
N LEU A 32 -2.07 6.20 -1.24
CA LEU A 32 -3.45 5.93 -1.64
C LEU A 32 -3.77 4.43 -1.76
N SER A 33 -2.76 3.57 -1.83
CA SER A 33 -2.92 2.11 -1.81
C SER A 33 -2.89 1.52 -0.40
N THR A 34 -2.67 2.35 0.62
CA THR A 34 -2.61 1.93 2.01
C THR A 34 -4.02 1.86 2.58
N ASN A 35 -4.49 0.68 2.95
CA ASN A 35 -5.82 0.49 3.49
C ASN A 35 -5.94 1.13 4.89
N ILE A 36 -7.06 1.78 5.15
CA ILE A 36 -7.37 2.45 6.41
C ILE A 36 -8.45 1.67 7.15
N GLY A 37 -8.26 1.56 8.46
CA GLY A 37 -9.23 0.96 9.38
C GLY A 37 -9.11 -0.55 9.46
N SER A 38 -9.05 -1.07 10.68
CA SER A 38 -8.91 -2.50 10.96
C SER A 38 -10.07 -3.32 10.42
N LYS A 39 -11.28 -2.77 10.42
CA LYS A 39 -12.49 -3.40 9.85
C LYS A 39 -12.33 -3.65 8.35
N ALA A 40 -11.92 -2.64 7.60
CA ALA A 40 -11.72 -2.75 6.17
C ALA A 40 -10.53 -3.67 5.81
N VAL A 41 -9.45 -3.60 6.57
CA VAL A 41 -8.29 -4.48 6.41
C VAL A 41 -8.67 -5.93 6.69
N GLY A 42 -9.44 -6.20 7.75
CA GLY A 42 -9.95 -7.54 8.08
C GLY A 42 -10.86 -8.12 7.00
N MET A 43 -11.50 -7.27 6.19
CA MET A 43 -12.32 -7.66 5.03
C MET A 43 -11.50 -7.75 3.72
N GLY A 44 -10.17 -7.69 3.80
CA GLY A 44 -9.32 -7.72 2.61
C GLY A 44 -9.46 -6.49 1.71
N GLY A 45 -9.92 -5.35 2.26
CA GLY A 45 -10.20 -4.13 1.50
C GLY A 45 -11.56 -4.10 0.79
N ALA A 46 -12.41 -5.11 0.97
CA ALA A 46 -13.75 -5.17 0.37
C ALA A 46 -14.77 -4.36 1.22
N PHE A 47 -14.52 -3.07 1.39
CA PHE A 47 -15.28 -2.21 2.30
C PHE A 47 -16.05 -1.08 1.62
N THR A 48 -15.79 -0.81 0.34
CA THR A 48 -16.35 0.33 -0.41
C THR A 48 -17.88 0.39 -0.34
N ALA A 49 -18.57 -0.75 -0.46
CA ALA A 49 -20.02 -0.80 -0.41
C ALA A 49 -20.58 -0.71 1.01
N LEU A 50 -19.77 -1.02 2.02
CA LEU A 50 -20.16 -1.03 3.43
C LEU A 50 -19.65 0.17 4.22
N ALA A 51 -18.98 1.12 3.56
CA ALA A 51 -18.38 2.28 4.19
C ALA A 51 -19.46 3.17 4.81
N ASN A 52 -19.70 2.99 6.11
CA ASN A 52 -20.74 3.64 6.88
C ASN A 52 -20.24 4.28 8.19
N ASP A 53 -18.93 4.44 8.33
CA ASP A 53 -18.28 5.05 9.48
C ASP A 53 -17.36 6.22 9.06
N GLY A 54 -16.58 6.75 9.97
CA GLY A 54 -15.67 7.86 9.68
C GLY A 54 -14.59 7.55 8.64
N SER A 55 -14.33 6.30 8.34
CA SER A 55 -13.42 5.91 7.25
C SER A 55 -14.07 5.98 5.85
N ALA A 56 -15.37 6.22 5.79
CA ALA A 56 -16.10 6.32 4.53
C ALA A 56 -15.55 7.41 3.62
N MET A 57 -15.03 8.50 4.16
CA MET A 57 -14.41 9.55 3.36
C MET A 57 -13.24 9.03 2.49
N TYR A 58 -12.55 8.02 2.97
CA TYR A 58 -11.49 7.36 2.22
C TYR A 58 -12.00 6.29 1.26
N TRP A 59 -12.89 5.43 1.73
CA TRP A 59 -13.36 4.27 0.97
C TRP A 59 -14.45 4.59 -0.05
N ASN A 60 -15.45 5.34 0.37
CA ASN A 60 -16.59 5.74 -0.45
C ASN A 60 -17.28 6.95 0.19
N PRO A 61 -16.98 8.17 -0.24
CA PRO A 61 -17.56 9.38 0.34
C PRO A 61 -19.09 9.41 0.33
N ALA A 62 -19.74 8.72 -0.60
CA ALA A 62 -21.20 8.61 -0.62
C ALA A 62 -21.74 7.90 0.62
N GLY A 63 -20.95 7.06 1.27
CA GLY A 63 -21.29 6.39 2.52
C GLY A 63 -21.52 7.36 3.70
N ILE A 64 -20.98 8.56 3.64
CA ILE A 64 -21.19 9.60 4.66
C ILE A 64 -22.65 10.01 4.71
N GLY A 65 -23.34 10.04 3.58
CA GLY A 65 -24.76 10.39 3.50
C GLY A 65 -25.69 9.42 4.26
N PHE A 66 -25.24 8.20 4.51
CA PHE A 66 -25.96 7.21 5.31
C PHE A 66 -25.61 7.28 6.80
N ASN A 67 -24.51 7.92 7.13
CA ASN A 67 -24.08 8.09 8.52
C ASN A 67 -24.75 9.34 9.13
N ARG A 68 -25.86 9.11 9.84
CA ARG A 68 -26.63 10.17 10.48
C ARG A 68 -26.08 10.62 11.83
N LEU A 69 -25.00 9.99 12.28
CA LEU A 69 -24.40 10.28 13.58
C LEU A 69 -23.18 11.18 13.40
N ARG A 70 -23.02 12.13 14.30
CA ARG A 70 -21.76 12.85 14.43
C ARG A 70 -20.67 11.87 14.83
N ASN A 71 -19.61 11.81 14.08
CA ASN A 71 -18.56 10.81 14.25
C ASN A 71 -17.19 11.47 14.15
N VAL A 72 -16.31 11.09 15.06
CA VAL A 72 -14.87 11.38 15.01
C VAL A 72 -14.17 10.05 14.82
N TYR A 73 -13.37 9.96 13.78
CA TYR A 73 -12.64 8.75 13.47
C TYR A 73 -11.15 9.05 13.39
N VAL A 74 -10.36 8.28 14.11
CA VAL A 74 -8.91 8.38 14.13
C VAL A 74 -8.33 7.00 13.86
N ASN A 75 -7.39 6.92 12.96
CA ASN A 75 -6.66 5.69 12.67
C ASN A 75 -5.17 5.98 12.58
N HIS A 76 -4.39 5.21 13.32
CA HIS A 76 -2.94 5.19 13.26
C HIS A 76 -2.49 3.81 12.81
N SER A 77 -1.60 3.76 11.84
CA SER A 77 -1.08 2.50 11.28
C SER A 77 0.41 2.61 11.04
N ASP A 78 1.14 1.72 11.68
CA ASP A 78 2.57 1.54 11.43
C ASP A 78 2.77 0.50 10.32
N TRP A 79 3.57 0.87 9.35
CA TRP A 79 3.92 0.02 8.23
C TRP A 79 5.40 -0.35 8.26
N ILE A 80 5.78 -1.30 7.41
CA ILE A 80 7.17 -1.70 7.22
C ILE A 80 8.02 -0.50 6.79
N ALA A 81 9.29 -0.47 7.20
CA ALA A 81 10.28 0.59 6.89
C ALA A 81 9.96 1.95 7.52
N ASP A 82 9.52 1.95 8.78
CA ASP A 82 9.26 3.15 9.58
C ASP A 82 8.26 4.14 8.95
N ILE A 83 7.36 3.64 8.11
CA ILE A 83 6.30 4.44 7.52
C ILE A 83 5.09 4.39 8.45
N ALA A 84 4.69 5.53 8.99
CA ALA A 84 3.45 5.69 9.73
C ALA A 84 2.40 6.36 8.85
N PHE A 85 1.16 5.93 8.96
CA PHE A 85 0.02 6.52 8.28
C PHE A 85 -1.06 6.90 9.28
N ASP A 86 -1.36 8.18 9.36
CA ASP A 86 -2.36 8.74 10.24
C ASP A 86 -3.55 9.23 9.43
N TYR A 87 -4.75 8.86 9.86
CA TYR A 87 -5.98 9.29 9.24
C TYR A 87 -6.93 9.84 10.31
N PHE A 88 -7.45 11.03 10.04
CA PHE A 88 -8.45 11.68 10.88
C PHE A 88 -9.63 12.11 10.03
N SER A 89 -10.84 11.84 10.51
CA SER A 89 -12.06 12.38 9.91
C SER A 89 -13.06 12.84 10.95
N LEU A 90 -13.80 13.87 10.61
CA LEU A 90 -14.89 14.42 11.40
C LEU A 90 -16.13 14.51 10.51
N SER A 91 -17.20 13.85 10.93
CA SER A 91 -18.52 13.93 10.31
C SER A 91 -19.49 14.62 11.27
N ILE A 92 -20.13 15.69 10.82
CA ILE A 92 -21.05 16.53 11.62
C ILE A 92 -22.43 16.52 10.97
#